data_176ef30c22526818a8bfd76ac84d2685
#
_entry.id   176ef30c22526818a8bfd76ac84d2685
#
_cell.length_a   1.000
_cell.length_b   1.000
_cell.length_c   1.000
_cell.angle_alpha   90.00
_cell.angle_beta   90.00
_cell.angle_gamma   90.00
#
_symmetry.space_group_name_H-M   'P 1'
#
loop_
_entity.id
_entity.type
_entity.pdbx_description
1 polymer ?
#
loop_
_entity_poly.entity_id
_entity_poly.type
_entity_poly.pdbx_seq_one_letter_code
_entity_poly.pdbx_strand_id
1 'polypeptide(L)'
;MKVKYYDLENKRVFITGGGSGIGASIVEHFCEQGSEVYFIDINVSESEKLIEEIKNKKYSIPTFIQCDLLNIKQLQSTIADIIDQKGPIDILINNAANDTRHKIDDVTEEYWNERMNVNLRHFFFTVQSVKKSMIDNGGGAIINMGSTSWMIGQGGMAAYTAAKSGVVGLSRSFARDLGEFNIRVNSVVPGWVMTQRQIDLWLNEESEKELMKRQCLKEKLMPHELAQAVLFFSSEQSSGCTNQSYVVDKGWL
;
A
#
# COMPACT_ATOMS: atom_id res chain seq x y z
N MET A 1 -10.04 19.58 -10.98
CA MET A 1 -8.65 20.04 -10.99
C MET A 1 -7.82 18.99 -10.31
N LYS A 2 -6.83 18.39 -10.97
CA LYS A 2 -5.93 17.43 -10.35
C LYS A 2 -4.88 18.19 -9.52
N VAL A 3 -4.60 17.70 -8.31
CA VAL A 3 -3.56 18.30 -7.46
C VAL A 3 -2.19 17.88 -8.00
N LYS A 4 -1.27 18.85 -8.14
CA LYS A 4 0.16 18.58 -8.42
C LYS A 4 0.98 18.81 -7.15
N TYR A 5 1.68 17.78 -6.72
CA TYR A 5 2.66 17.83 -5.65
C TYR A 5 4.05 17.97 -6.28
N TYR A 6 4.55 19.18 -6.41
CA TYR A 6 5.83 19.47 -7.08
C TYR A 6 7.03 18.83 -6.40
N ASP A 7 6.94 18.62 -5.11
CA ASP A 7 7.96 17.94 -4.29
C ASP A 7 8.03 16.42 -4.51
N LEU A 8 7.02 15.83 -5.18
CA LEU A 8 7.05 14.42 -5.57
C LEU A 8 7.73 14.19 -6.94
N GLU A 9 8.00 15.23 -7.71
CA GLU A 9 8.71 15.11 -8.98
C GLU A 9 10.15 14.62 -8.75
N ASN A 10 10.57 13.61 -9.52
CA ASN A 10 11.86 12.92 -9.40
C ASN A 10 12.11 12.20 -8.06
N LYS A 11 11.12 12.12 -7.16
CA LYS A 11 11.25 11.28 -5.95
C LYS A 11 11.23 9.81 -6.33
N ARG A 12 12.11 9.04 -5.70
CA ARG A 12 12.23 7.60 -5.89
C ARG A 12 11.29 6.87 -4.96
N VAL A 13 10.29 6.20 -5.56
CA VAL A 13 9.18 5.55 -4.84
C VAL A 13 9.24 4.05 -5.03
N PHE A 14 9.24 3.29 -3.94
CA PHE A 14 9.14 1.83 -3.97
C PHE A 14 7.77 1.37 -3.46
N ILE A 15 7.05 0.55 -4.24
CA ILE A 15 5.68 0.13 -3.99
C ILE A 15 5.57 -1.40 -4.02
N THR A 16 5.01 -2.02 -2.98
CA THR A 16 4.69 -3.46 -2.98
C THR A 16 3.26 -3.71 -3.47
N GLY A 17 3.06 -4.74 -4.31
CA GLY A 17 1.75 -5.09 -4.86
C GLY A 17 1.21 -4.00 -5.80
N GLY A 18 2.08 -3.51 -6.71
CA GLY A 18 1.76 -2.39 -7.60
C GLY A 18 1.03 -2.77 -8.88
N GLY A 19 0.87 -4.07 -9.19
CA GLY A 19 0.36 -4.52 -10.49
C GLY A 19 -1.15 -4.42 -10.67
N SER A 20 -1.93 -4.33 -9.59
CA SER A 20 -3.39 -4.29 -9.69
C SER A 20 -4.07 -3.50 -8.56
N GLY A 21 -5.36 -3.22 -8.72
CA GLY A 21 -6.22 -2.65 -7.69
C GLY A 21 -5.75 -1.31 -7.13
N ILE A 22 -5.66 -1.22 -5.80
CA ILE A 22 -5.20 -0.01 -5.09
C ILE A 22 -3.76 0.30 -5.47
N GLY A 23 -2.88 -0.73 -5.51
CA GLY A 23 -1.47 -0.57 -5.83
C GLY A 23 -1.24 0.00 -7.23
N ALA A 24 -1.94 -0.51 -8.24
CA ALA A 24 -1.86 0.02 -9.61
C ALA A 24 -2.28 1.49 -9.68
N SER A 25 -3.34 1.85 -8.95
CA SER A 25 -3.76 3.25 -8.87
C SER A 25 -2.71 4.13 -8.19
N ILE A 26 -2.03 3.64 -7.13
CA ILE A 26 -0.94 4.36 -6.48
C ILE A 26 0.24 4.54 -7.45
N VAL A 27 0.67 3.48 -8.14
CA VAL A 27 1.73 3.54 -9.17
C VAL A 27 1.40 4.59 -10.22
N GLU A 28 0.20 4.56 -10.81
CA GLU A 28 -0.23 5.50 -11.81
C GLU A 28 -0.16 6.95 -11.31
N HIS A 29 -0.65 7.21 -10.10
CA HIS A 29 -0.69 8.57 -9.56
C HIS A 29 0.71 9.12 -9.24
N PHE A 30 1.65 8.31 -8.76
CA PHE A 30 3.04 8.74 -8.62
C PHE A 30 3.68 9.01 -9.98
N CYS A 31 3.42 8.18 -10.99
CA CYS A 31 3.88 8.41 -12.35
C CYS A 31 3.32 9.72 -12.92
N GLU A 32 2.04 10.05 -12.66
CA GLU A 32 1.43 11.32 -13.01
C GLU A 32 2.09 12.52 -12.33
N GLN A 33 2.61 12.35 -11.10
CA GLN A 33 3.38 13.40 -10.41
C GLN A 33 4.80 13.58 -10.95
N GLY A 34 5.29 12.68 -11.80
CA GLY A 34 6.65 12.71 -12.34
C GLY A 34 7.67 12.02 -11.42
N SER A 35 7.22 11.17 -10.51
CA SER A 35 8.10 10.37 -9.66
C SER A 35 8.79 9.25 -10.44
N GLU A 36 9.96 8.79 -9.95
CA GLU A 36 10.67 7.60 -10.40
C GLU A 36 10.15 6.39 -9.63
N VAL A 37 9.23 5.63 -10.24
CA VAL A 37 8.49 4.57 -9.55
C VAL A 37 9.07 3.20 -9.84
N TYR A 38 9.39 2.46 -8.78
CA TYR A 38 9.72 1.03 -8.78
C TYR A 38 8.61 0.28 -8.06
N PHE A 39 8.04 -0.74 -8.68
CA PHE A 39 7.05 -1.56 -8.01
C PHE A 39 7.28 -3.05 -8.20
N ILE A 40 6.91 -3.81 -7.19
CA ILE A 40 6.95 -5.27 -7.23
C ILE A 40 5.55 -5.85 -7.19
N ASP A 41 5.38 -6.97 -7.89
CA ASP A 41 4.18 -7.79 -7.88
C ASP A 41 4.53 -9.23 -8.27
N ILE A 42 3.65 -10.19 -7.99
CA ILE A 42 3.73 -11.57 -8.49
C ILE A 42 3.07 -11.72 -9.86
N ASN A 43 2.12 -10.83 -10.19
CA ASN A 43 1.33 -10.89 -11.41
C ASN A 43 1.98 -10.09 -12.54
N VAL A 44 2.73 -10.79 -13.40
CA VAL A 44 3.45 -10.19 -14.52
C VAL A 44 2.49 -9.55 -15.53
N SER A 45 1.43 -10.27 -15.92
CA SER A 45 0.51 -9.80 -16.96
C SER A 45 -0.20 -8.49 -16.61
N GLU A 46 -0.73 -8.37 -15.39
CA GLU A 46 -1.37 -7.12 -14.96
C GLU A 46 -0.36 -5.98 -14.80
N SER A 47 0.86 -6.29 -14.36
CA SER A 47 1.93 -5.30 -14.22
C SER A 47 2.38 -4.73 -15.57
N GLU A 48 2.57 -5.58 -16.58
CA GLU A 48 2.92 -5.15 -17.94
C GLU A 48 1.79 -4.34 -18.59
N LYS A 49 0.54 -4.76 -18.41
CA LYS A 49 -0.63 -4.02 -18.87
C LYS A 49 -0.69 -2.61 -18.24
N LEU A 50 -0.46 -2.49 -16.94
CA LEU A 50 -0.41 -1.21 -16.25
C LEU A 50 0.68 -0.29 -16.83
N ILE A 51 1.88 -0.82 -17.11
CA ILE A 51 2.96 -0.04 -17.72
C ILE A 51 2.54 0.54 -19.07
N GLU A 52 1.91 -0.27 -19.94
CA GLU A 52 1.43 0.20 -21.25
C GLU A 52 0.31 1.25 -21.10
N GLU A 53 -0.60 1.09 -20.13
CA GLU A 53 -1.62 2.10 -19.85
C GLU A 53 -1.02 3.43 -19.40
N ILE A 54 -0.02 3.41 -18.50
CA ILE A 54 0.70 4.60 -18.02
C ILE A 54 1.46 5.29 -19.17
N LYS A 55 2.14 4.51 -20.00
CA LYS A 55 2.86 5.00 -21.18
C LYS A 55 1.93 5.71 -22.17
N ASN A 56 0.73 5.15 -22.42
CA ASN A 56 -0.28 5.77 -23.26
C ASN A 56 -0.78 7.12 -22.72
N LYS A 57 -0.78 7.29 -21.38
CA LYS A 57 -1.11 8.56 -20.69
C LYS A 57 0.04 9.58 -20.72
N LYS A 58 1.23 9.20 -21.22
CA LYS A 58 2.45 10.01 -21.26
C LYS A 58 2.94 10.46 -19.87
N TYR A 59 2.73 9.63 -18.85
CA TYR A 59 3.29 9.81 -17.51
C TYR A 59 4.71 9.22 -17.45
N SER A 60 5.42 9.44 -16.34
CA SER A 60 6.69 8.75 -16.06
C SER A 60 6.48 7.24 -16.09
N ILE A 61 7.36 6.52 -16.81
CA ILE A 61 7.21 5.07 -16.97
C ILE A 61 7.78 4.37 -15.75
N PRO A 62 6.98 3.56 -15.01
CA PRO A 62 7.46 2.84 -13.84
C PRO A 62 8.31 1.62 -14.23
N THR A 63 9.16 1.19 -13.31
CA THR A 63 9.92 -0.06 -13.41
C THR A 63 9.22 -1.15 -12.61
N PHE A 64 8.81 -2.21 -13.28
CA PHE A 64 8.26 -3.43 -12.66
C PHE A 64 9.36 -4.45 -12.39
N ILE A 65 9.31 -5.10 -11.23
CA ILE A 65 10.18 -6.22 -10.88
C ILE A 65 9.32 -7.34 -10.30
N GLN A 66 9.36 -8.51 -10.92
CA GLN A 66 8.65 -9.68 -10.39
C GLN A 66 9.27 -10.14 -9.08
N CYS A 67 8.50 -10.12 -8.00
CA CYS A 67 8.98 -10.53 -6.68
C CYS A 67 7.83 -11.12 -5.84
N ASP A 68 8.09 -12.29 -5.25
CA ASP A 68 7.20 -12.90 -4.27
C ASP A 68 7.59 -12.44 -2.87
N LEU A 69 6.67 -11.76 -2.18
CA LEU A 69 6.85 -11.26 -0.81
C LEU A 69 7.01 -12.36 0.24
N LEU A 70 6.68 -13.61 -0.08
CA LEU A 70 6.99 -14.77 0.76
C LEU A 70 8.50 -15.07 0.76
N ASN A 71 9.24 -14.65 -0.27
CA ASN A 71 10.68 -14.75 -0.37
C ASN A 71 11.36 -13.45 0.11
N ILE A 72 11.58 -13.34 1.42
CA ILE A 72 12.21 -12.15 2.03
C ILE A 72 13.61 -11.87 1.48
N LYS A 73 14.41 -12.90 1.16
CA LYS A 73 15.74 -12.70 0.59
C LYS A 73 15.68 -12.03 -0.79
N GLN A 74 14.75 -12.48 -1.64
CA GLN A 74 14.51 -11.85 -2.94
C GLN A 74 14.03 -10.40 -2.76
N LEU A 75 13.10 -10.14 -1.86
CA LEU A 75 12.63 -8.80 -1.56
C LEU A 75 13.77 -7.87 -1.14
N GLN A 76 14.60 -8.32 -0.21
CA GLN A 76 15.74 -7.53 0.29
C GLN A 76 16.80 -7.29 -0.80
N SER A 77 17.14 -8.30 -1.61
CA SER A 77 18.08 -8.12 -2.72
C SER A 77 17.52 -7.16 -3.77
N THR A 78 16.23 -7.27 -4.13
CA THR A 78 15.61 -6.35 -5.08
C THR A 78 15.69 -4.89 -4.62
N ILE A 79 15.42 -4.62 -3.34
CA ILE A 79 15.52 -3.25 -2.80
C ILE A 79 16.98 -2.79 -2.78
N ALA A 80 17.92 -3.65 -2.38
CA ALA A 80 19.35 -3.33 -2.37
C ALA A 80 19.86 -2.99 -3.79
N ASP A 81 19.50 -3.78 -4.79
CA ASP A 81 19.89 -3.56 -6.19
C ASP A 81 19.38 -2.20 -6.72
N ILE A 82 18.13 -1.81 -6.35
CA ILE A 82 17.59 -0.49 -6.71
C ILE A 82 18.40 0.62 -6.04
N ILE A 83 18.69 0.48 -4.75
CA ILE A 83 19.45 1.49 -4.00
C ILE A 83 20.87 1.63 -4.56
N ASP A 84 21.53 0.53 -4.87
CA ASP A 84 22.90 0.53 -5.39
C ASP A 84 23.01 1.13 -6.80
N GLN A 85 22.01 0.85 -7.66
CA GLN A 85 22.04 1.29 -9.05
C GLN A 85 21.44 2.67 -9.29
N LYS A 86 20.46 3.06 -8.48
CA LYS A 86 19.64 4.25 -8.69
C LYS A 86 19.75 5.28 -7.57
N GLY A 87 20.21 4.87 -6.40
CA GLY A 87 20.31 5.69 -5.20
C GLY A 87 19.16 5.48 -4.22
N PRO A 88 19.11 6.28 -3.13
CA PRO A 88 18.20 6.06 -2.01
C PRO A 88 16.72 6.11 -2.41
N ILE A 89 15.91 5.29 -1.74
CA ILE A 89 14.45 5.36 -1.83
C ILE A 89 13.97 6.52 -0.94
N ASP A 90 13.23 7.47 -1.51
CA ASP A 90 12.64 8.60 -0.78
C ASP A 90 11.31 8.21 -0.12
N ILE A 91 10.52 7.35 -0.80
CA ILE A 91 9.16 7.00 -0.39
C ILE A 91 8.96 5.48 -0.50
N LEU A 92 8.49 4.87 0.60
CA LEU A 92 8.11 3.46 0.64
C LEU A 92 6.60 3.32 0.82
N ILE A 93 5.94 2.58 -0.08
CA ILE A 93 4.52 2.24 0.03
C ILE A 93 4.38 0.71 0.20
N ASN A 94 4.05 0.29 1.40
CA ASN A 94 3.70 -1.09 1.71
C ASN A 94 2.20 -1.30 1.48
N ASN A 95 1.84 -1.79 0.29
CA ASN A 95 0.45 -1.96 -0.12
C ASN A 95 0.04 -3.43 -0.28
N ALA A 96 0.93 -4.30 -0.73
CA ALA A 96 0.60 -5.69 -1.02
C ALA A 96 -0.16 -6.40 0.11
N ALA A 97 -1.21 -7.10 -0.25
CA ALA A 97 -2.03 -7.87 0.68
C ALA A 97 -2.89 -8.91 -0.05
N ASN A 98 -3.38 -9.89 0.70
CA ASN A 98 -4.33 -10.87 0.22
C ASN A 98 -5.44 -11.09 1.27
N ASP A 99 -6.65 -10.71 0.91
CA ASP A 99 -7.86 -10.73 1.72
C ASP A 99 -8.73 -11.99 1.53
N THR A 100 -8.14 -13.08 1.08
CA THR A 100 -8.87 -14.35 0.88
C THR A 100 -9.61 -14.73 2.16
N ARG A 101 -10.90 -14.98 2.02
CA ARG A 101 -11.80 -15.33 3.13
C ARG A 101 -11.69 -16.80 3.49
N HIS A 102 -11.97 -17.12 4.76
CA HIS A 102 -11.89 -18.48 5.30
C HIS A 102 -12.87 -18.68 6.45
N LYS A 103 -13.30 -19.92 6.69
CA LYS A 103 -13.97 -20.29 7.94
C LYS A 103 -12.92 -20.59 9.01
N ILE A 104 -13.31 -20.49 10.27
CA ILE A 104 -12.39 -20.75 11.40
C ILE A 104 -11.86 -22.18 11.35
N ASP A 105 -12.74 -23.14 11.09
CA ASP A 105 -12.40 -24.56 11.08
C ASP A 105 -11.53 -24.99 9.88
N ASP A 106 -11.44 -24.19 8.82
CA ASP A 106 -10.64 -24.47 7.63
C ASP A 106 -9.19 -23.96 7.74
N VAL A 107 -8.85 -23.20 8.81
CA VAL A 107 -7.54 -22.60 8.98
C VAL A 107 -6.54 -23.59 9.56
N THR A 108 -5.54 -23.96 8.75
CA THR A 108 -4.36 -24.72 9.23
C THR A 108 -3.26 -23.78 9.70
N GLU A 109 -2.25 -24.31 10.38
CA GLU A 109 -1.08 -23.54 10.80
C GLU A 109 -0.33 -22.98 9.57
N GLU A 110 -0.19 -23.74 8.51
CA GLU A 110 0.46 -23.33 7.26
C GLU A 110 -0.30 -22.17 6.60
N TYR A 111 -1.63 -22.28 6.51
CA TYR A 111 -2.48 -21.21 6.00
C TYR A 111 -2.35 -19.94 6.84
N TRP A 112 -2.41 -20.07 8.16
CA TRP A 112 -2.20 -18.94 9.08
C TRP A 112 -0.85 -18.26 8.84
N ASN A 113 0.23 -19.03 8.82
CA ASN A 113 1.58 -18.53 8.64
C ASN A 113 1.75 -17.84 7.28
N GLU A 114 1.20 -18.40 6.22
CA GLU A 114 1.20 -17.77 4.89
C GLU A 114 0.45 -16.42 4.91
N ARG A 115 -0.77 -16.38 5.51
CA ARG A 115 -1.55 -15.14 5.61
C ARG A 115 -0.83 -14.05 6.40
N MET A 116 -0.20 -14.41 7.52
CA MET A 116 0.62 -13.47 8.28
C MET A 116 1.85 -13.01 7.49
N ASN A 117 2.48 -13.90 6.78
CA ASN A 117 3.65 -13.58 5.96
C ASN A 117 3.32 -12.60 4.83
N VAL A 118 2.22 -12.84 4.11
CA VAL A 118 1.83 -11.99 2.96
C VAL A 118 1.17 -10.67 3.39
N ASN A 119 0.57 -10.60 4.59
CA ASN A 119 -0.19 -9.42 5.01
C ASN A 119 0.50 -8.55 6.07
N LEU A 120 1.60 -9.03 6.70
CA LEU A 120 2.27 -8.30 7.78
C LEU A 120 3.81 -8.40 7.70
N ARG A 121 4.39 -9.60 7.54
CA ARG A 121 5.83 -9.80 7.67
C ARG A 121 6.65 -8.91 6.74
N HIS A 122 6.25 -8.81 5.47
CA HIS A 122 7.00 -8.02 4.49
C HIS A 122 7.09 -6.53 4.84
N PHE A 123 6.10 -5.96 5.54
CA PHE A 123 6.14 -4.55 5.98
C PHE A 123 7.36 -4.25 6.86
N PHE A 124 7.73 -5.20 7.73
CA PHE A 124 8.91 -5.04 8.55
C PHE A 124 10.19 -5.05 7.70
N PHE A 125 10.32 -6.03 6.82
CA PHE A 125 11.56 -6.24 6.05
C PHE A 125 11.77 -5.21 4.94
N THR A 126 10.72 -4.64 4.35
CA THR A 126 10.85 -3.50 3.43
C THR A 126 11.38 -2.26 4.16
N VAL A 127 10.83 -1.93 5.33
CA VAL A 127 11.31 -0.81 6.15
C VAL A 127 12.77 -1.04 6.56
N GLN A 128 13.11 -2.24 7.01
CA GLN A 128 14.50 -2.58 7.36
C GLN A 128 15.45 -2.37 6.17
N SER A 129 15.02 -2.71 4.95
CA SER A 129 15.84 -2.60 3.74
C SER A 129 16.08 -1.17 3.28
N VAL A 130 15.08 -0.28 3.43
CA VAL A 130 15.21 1.13 2.99
C VAL A 130 15.75 2.06 4.08
N LYS A 131 15.65 1.66 5.38
CA LYS A 131 15.96 2.51 6.53
C LYS A 131 17.30 3.23 6.40
N LYS A 132 18.38 2.46 6.13
CA LYS A 132 19.73 3.05 6.08
C LYS A 132 19.84 4.10 4.98
N SER A 133 19.36 3.79 3.78
CA SER A 133 19.45 4.72 2.64
C SER A 133 18.60 5.98 2.87
N MET A 134 17.43 5.87 3.50
CA MET A 134 16.62 7.03 3.89
C MET A 134 17.34 7.90 4.92
N ILE A 135 17.97 7.33 5.95
CA ILE A 135 18.75 8.07 6.95
C ILE A 135 19.90 8.81 6.29
N ASP A 136 20.69 8.11 5.48
CA ASP A 136 21.84 8.70 4.78
C ASP A 136 21.43 9.82 3.81
N ASN A 137 20.18 9.78 3.31
CA ASN A 137 19.59 10.80 2.42
C ASN A 137 18.87 11.93 3.16
N GLY A 138 18.86 11.92 4.50
CA GLY A 138 18.29 12.99 5.33
C GLY A 138 16.80 12.87 5.64
N GLY A 139 16.18 11.74 5.35
CA GLY A 139 14.78 11.46 5.72
C GLY A 139 14.01 10.71 4.64
N GLY A 140 12.69 10.63 4.81
CA GLY A 140 11.80 9.96 3.87
C GLY A 140 10.36 9.82 4.37
N ALA A 141 9.52 9.17 3.59
CA ALA A 141 8.14 8.87 3.95
C ALA A 141 7.83 7.37 3.76
N ILE A 142 7.20 6.77 4.76
CA ILE A 142 6.73 5.37 4.74
C ILE A 142 5.23 5.37 4.95
N ILE A 143 4.49 4.79 3.99
CA ILE A 143 3.05 4.65 4.05
C ILE A 143 2.70 3.16 4.06
N ASN A 144 2.03 2.73 5.12
CA ASN A 144 1.58 1.35 5.31
C ASN A 144 0.08 1.25 5.10
N MET A 145 -0.36 0.41 4.15
CA MET A 145 -1.78 0.22 3.86
C MET A 145 -2.42 -0.72 4.89
N GLY A 146 -3.25 -0.15 5.75
CA GLY A 146 -4.07 -0.86 6.73
C GLY A 146 -5.34 -1.46 6.14
N SER A 147 -6.39 -1.56 6.95
CA SER A 147 -7.76 -1.92 6.55
C SER A 147 -8.72 -1.59 7.70
N THR A 148 -9.95 -1.18 7.40
CA THR A 148 -11.02 -1.03 8.40
C THR A 148 -11.57 -2.36 8.88
N SER A 149 -11.24 -3.48 8.25
CA SER A 149 -11.81 -4.82 8.53
C SER A 149 -11.74 -5.23 10.01
N TRP A 150 -10.64 -4.92 10.69
CA TRP A 150 -10.50 -5.21 12.12
C TRP A 150 -11.29 -4.23 13.00
N MET A 151 -11.50 -3.00 12.55
CA MET A 151 -12.24 -1.96 13.28
C MET A 151 -13.75 -2.24 13.26
N ILE A 152 -14.27 -2.72 12.14
CA ILE A 152 -15.68 -3.08 11.98
C ILE A 152 -16.01 -4.51 12.43
N GLY A 153 -15.01 -5.28 12.90
CA GLY A 153 -15.21 -6.67 13.30
C GLY A 153 -15.60 -7.59 12.14
N GLN A 154 -14.97 -7.43 10.96
CA GLN A 154 -15.29 -8.21 9.76
C GLN A 154 -15.02 -9.70 9.98
N GLY A 155 -16.07 -10.51 9.88
CA GLY A 155 -15.97 -11.98 9.93
C GLY A 155 -15.42 -12.60 8.65
N GLY A 156 -15.06 -13.90 8.73
CA GLY A 156 -14.63 -14.69 7.56
C GLY A 156 -13.21 -14.39 7.06
N MET A 157 -12.39 -13.69 7.84
CA MET A 157 -11.01 -13.31 7.46
C MET A 157 -10.11 -13.02 8.66
N ALA A 158 -10.20 -13.82 9.73
CA ALA A 158 -9.52 -13.59 11.00
C ALA A 158 -8.00 -13.38 10.85
N ALA A 159 -7.32 -14.19 10.02
CA ALA A 159 -5.89 -14.03 9.78
C ALA A 159 -5.54 -12.68 9.11
N TYR A 160 -6.37 -12.23 8.16
CA TYR A 160 -6.19 -10.92 7.52
C TYR A 160 -6.45 -9.77 8.49
N THR A 161 -7.53 -9.82 9.27
CA THR A 161 -7.86 -8.77 10.25
C THR A 161 -6.79 -8.66 11.33
N ALA A 162 -6.27 -9.80 11.83
CA ALA A 162 -5.15 -9.83 12.77
C ALA A 162 -3.89 -9.17 12.17
N ALA A 163 -3.52 -9.53 10.94
CA ALA A 163 -2.38 -8.93 10.26
C ALA A 163 -2.56 -7.42 10.06
N LYS A 164 -3.73 -6.97 9.60
CA LYS A 164 -4.00 -5.55 9.32
C LYS A 164 -4.11 -4.69 10.58
N SER A 165 -4.57 -5.23 11.72
CA SER A 165 -4.43 -4.56 13.02
C SER A 165 -2.95 -4.44 13.42
N GLY A 166 -2.16 -5.49 13.18
CA GLY A 166 -0.72 -5.50 13.42
C GLY A 166 0.04 -4.46 12.60
N VAL A 167 -0.38 -4.18 11.36
CA VAL A 167 0.22 -3.12 10.51
C VAL A 167 0.13 -1.75 11.19
N VAL A 168 -0.98 -1.42 11.85
CA VAL A 168 -1.14 -0.14 12.57
C VAL A 168 -0.18 -0.07 13.76
N GLY A 169 -0.09 -1.15 14.55
CA GLY A 169 0.86 -1.24 15.66
C GLY A 169 2.32 -1.11 15.19
N LEU A 170 2.68 -1.82 14.12
CA LEU A 170 4.01 -1.77 13.52
C LEU A 170 4.35 -0.35 13.02
N SER A 171 3.42 0.32 12.36
CA SER A 171 3.60 1.69 11.88
C SER A 171 3.88 2.68 13.02
N ARG A 172 3.19 2.51 14.15
CA ARG A 172 3.38 3.35 15.34
C ARG A 172 4.75 3.14 15.97
N SER A 173 5.24 1.91 16.03
CA SER A 173 6.59 1.60 16.50
C SER A 173 7.63 2.23 15.58
N PHE A 174 7.54 2.01 14.27
CA PHE A 174 8.47 2.60 13.30
C PHE A 174 8.47 4.13 13.33
N ALA A 175 7.31 4.78 13.53
CA ALA A 175 7.26 6.24 13.66
C ALA A 175 8.08 6.75 14.86
N ARG A 176 8.12 5.99 15.96
CA ARG A 176 8.95 6.32 17.13
C ARG A 176 10.43 6.08 16.87
N ASP A 177 10.76 4.93 16.25
CA ASP A 177 12.15 4.54 16.02
C ASP A 177 12.84 5.38 14.93
N LEU A 178 12.07 5.91 13.97
CA LEU A 178 12.61 6.54 12.76
C LEU A 178 12.43 8.07 12.74
N GLY A 179 11.62 8.63 13.64
CA GLY A 179 11.31 10.06 13.67
C GLY A 179 12.53 10.94 13.89
N GLU A 180 13.51 10.51 14.70
CA GLU A 180 14.76 11.23 14.92
C GLU A 180 15.60 11.39 13.64
N PHE A 181 15.38 10.52 12.63
CA PHE A 181 16.04 10.56 11.32
C PHE A 181 15.21 11.28 10.26
N ASN A 182 14.19 12.04 10.64
CA ASN A 182 13.30 12.74 9.72
C ASN A 182 12.55 11.79 8.75
N ILE A 183 12.28 10.56 9.19
CA ILE A 183 11.48 9.60 8.44
C ILE A 183 10.07 9.57 9.05
N ARG A 184 9.08 9.98 8.25
CA ARG A 184 7.67 9.95 8.63
C ARG A 184 7.06 8.58 8.33
N VAL A 185 6.31 8.04 9.27
CA VAL A 185 5.61 6.75 9.07
C VAL A 185 4.14 6.91 9.41
N ASN A 186 3.28 6.65 8.43
CA ASN A 186 1.82 6.74 8.57
C ASN A 186 1.13 5.50 8.01
N SER A 187 -0.09 5.24 8.46
CA SER A 187 -0.98 4.23 7.90
C SER A 187 -2.14 4.90 7.17
N VAL A 188 -2.42 4.49 5.95
CA VAL A 188 -3.69 4.75 5.27
C VAL A 188 -4.56 3.51 5.44
N VAL A 189 -5.77 3.68 5.93
CA VAL A 189 -6.68 2.60 6.36
C VAL A 189 -7.92 2.60 5.47
N PRO A 190 -7.93 1.79 4.39
CA PRO A 190 -9.05 1.72 3.46
C PRO A 190 -10.30 1.08 4.06
N GLY A 191 -11.48 1.60 3.67
CA GLY A 191 -12.74 0.89 3.72
C GLY A 191 -12.85 -0.17 2.61
N TRP A 192 -14.07 -0.45 2.15
CA TRP A 192 -14.29 -1.39 1.04
C TRP A 192 -14.09 -0.69 -0.31
N VAL A 193 -12.92 -0.89 -0.90
CA VAL A 193 -12.50 -0.26 -2.16
C VAL A 193 -12.93 -1.10 -3.35
N MET A 194 -13.57 -0.50 -4.34
CA MET A 194 -14.05 -1.15 -5.56
C MET A 194 -12.91 -1.41 -6.55
N THR A 195 -12.03 -2.33 -6.20
CA THR A 195 -11.08 -2.94 -7.14
C THR A 195 -11.82 -4.00 -7.98
N GLN A 196 -11.28 -4.35 -9.16
CA GLN A 196 -11.90 -5.38 -10.00
C GLN A 196 -12.12 -6.69 -9.23
N ARG A 197 -11.11 -7.13 -8.46
CA ARG A 197 -11.22 -8.32 -7.59
C ARG A 197 -12.39 -8.23 -6.61
N GLN A 198 -12.62 -7.08 -5.98
CA GLN A 198 -13.71 -6.92 -5.02
C GLN A 198 -15.07 -6.94 -5.72
N ILE A 199 -15.16 -6.34 -6.90
CA ILE A 199 -16.37 -6.34 -7.73
C ILE A 199 -16.71 -7.79 -8.16
N ASP A 200 -15.74 -8.52 -8.68
CA ASP A 200 -15.95 -9.86 -9.22
C ASP A 200 -16.31 -10.90 -8.13
N LEU A 201 -15.72 -10.77 -6.94
CA LEU A 201 -15.84 -11.80 -5.89
C LEU A 201 -16.92 -11.50 -4.84
N TRP A 202 -17.19 -10.22 -4.54
CA TRP A 202 -17.92 -9.87 -3.33
C TRP A 202 -19.05 -8.85 -3.54
N LEU A 203 -19.04 -8.07 -4.64
CA LEU A 203 -20.07 -7.09 -4.90
C LEU A 203 -21.30 -7.74 -5.52
N ASN A 204 -22.44 -7.62 -4.85
CA ASN A 204 -23.77 -7.97 -5.34
C ASN A 204 -24.77 -6.94 -4.84
N GLU A 205 -26.05 -7.03 -5.26
CA GLU A 205 -27.09 -6.06 -4.89
C GLU A 205 -27.29 -5.95 -3.37
N GLU A 206 -27.18 -7.05 -2.63
CA GLU A 206 -27.39 -7.06 -1.19
C GLU A 206 -26.21 -6.40 -0.47
N SER A 207 -24.99 -6.78 -0.82
CA SER A 207 -23.76 -6.19 -0.23
C SER A 207 -23.62 -4.71 -0.58
N GLU A 208 -24.04 -4.29 -1.78
CA GLU A 208 -24.05 -2.88 -2.18
C GLU A 208 -25.08 -2.07 -1.37
N LYS A 209 -26.29 -2.60 -1.16
CA LYS A 209 -27.32 -1.96 -0.32
C LYS A 209 -26.84 -1.81 1.12
N GLU A 210 -26.22 -2.84 1.68
CA GLU A 210 -25.68 -2.79 3.04
C GLU A 210 -24.52 -1.78 3.15
N LEU A 211 -23.62 -1.72 2.17
CA LEU A 211 -22.55 -0.74 2.07
C LEU A 211 -23.12 0.68 2.09
N MET A 212 -24.09 0.98 1.19
CA MET A 212 -24.73 2.28 1.09
C MET A 212 -25.51 2.66 2.35
N LYS A 213 -26.01 1.69 3.12
CA LYS A 213 -26.68 1.95 4.39
C LYS A 213 -25.67 2.40 5.46
N ARG A 214 -24.49 1.79 5.52
CA ARG A 214 -23.47 2.04 6.55
C ARG A 214 -22.65 3.29 6.30
N GLN A 215 -22.29 3.57 5.04
CA GLN A 215 -21.47 4.74 4.70
C GLN A 215 -22.25 6.07 4.87
N CYS A 216 -21.53 7.13 5.28
CA CYS A 216 -22.07 8.49 5.27
C CYS A 216 -22.26 8.99 3.83
N LEU A 217 -21.21 8.85 2.99
CA LEU A 217 -21.28 9.18 1.57
C LEU A 217 -21.86 8.00 0.78
N LYS A 218 -22.93 8.25 0.00
CA LYS A 218 -23.70 7.20 -0.69
C LYS A 218 -23.12 6.89 -2.08
N GLU A 219 -21.83 6.59 -2.12
CA GLU A 219 -21.08 6.25 -3.33
C GLU A 219 -19.96 5.27 -3.02
N LYS A 220 -19.55 4.52 -4.03
CA LYS A 220 -18.49 3.51 -3.91
C LYS A 220 -17.13 4.18 -3.72
N LEU A 221 -16.32 3.63 -2.83
CA LEU A 221 -14.93 4.06 -2.65
C LEU A 221 -14.06 3.48 -3.77
N MET A 222 -13.39 4.34 -4.52
CA MET A 222 -12.61 3.94 -5.68
C MET A 222 -11.09 3.95 -5.38
N PRO A 223 -10.27 3.15 -6.08
CA PRO A 223 -8.81 3.08 -5.84
C PRO A 223 -8.09 4.42 -5.91
N HIS A 224 -8.51 5.33 -6.82
CA HIS A 224 -7.87 6.64 -6.96
C HIS A 224 -8.04 7.54 -5.73
N GLU A 225 -9.10 7.36 -4.94
CA GLU A 225 -9.31 8.14 -3.71
C GLU A 225 -8.29 7.75 -2.63
N LEU A 226 -7.90 6.46 -2.60
CA LEU A 226 -6.80 5.99 -1.74
C LEU A 226 -5.46 6.53 -2.21
N ALA A 227 -5.21 6.52 -3.53
CA ALA A 227 -3.98 7.04 -4.11
C ALA A 227 -3.79 8.53 -3.77
N GLN A 228 -4.86 9.34 -3.75
CA GLN A 228 -4.79 10.75 -3.33
C GLN A 228 -4.33 10.91 -1.87
N ALA A 229 -4.85 10.09 -0.95
CA ALA A 229 -4.40 10.12 0.44
C ALA A 229 -2.93 9.69 0.57
N VAL A 230 -2.52 8.67 -0.20
CA VAL A 230 -1.12 8.20 -0.23
C VAL A 230 -0.19 9.30 -0.75
N LEU A 231 -0.53 10.00 -1.84
CA LEU A 231 0.24 11.12 -2.35
C LEU A 231 0.40 12.23 -1.29
N PHE A 232 -0.70 12.60 -0.60
CA PHE A 232 -0.65 13.61 0.46
C PHE A 232 0.34 13.22 1.57
N PHE A 233 0.22 11.99 2.11
CA PHE A 233 1.13 11.53 3.17
C PHE A 233 2.57 11.32 2.71
N SER A 234 2.80 11.18 1.42
CA SER A 234 4.13 11.08 0.83
C SER A 234 4.80 12.43 0.61
N SER A 235 4.02 13.50 0.42
CA SER A 235 4.49 14.86 0.12
C SER A 235 4.91 15.64 1.36
N GLU A 236 5.64 16.75 1.16
CA GLU A 236 6.01 17.71 2.21
C GLU A 236 4.81 18.47 2.77
N GLN A 237 3.67 18.47 2.06
CA GLN A 237 2.40 19.03 2.56
C GLN A 237 1.92 18.33 3.84
N SER A 238 2.40 17.11 4.09
CA SER A 238 2.15 16.34 5.30
C SER A 238 3.38 16.29 6.24
N SER A 239 4.29 17.26 6.18
CA SER A 239 5.54 17.30 6.98
C SER A 239 5.30 17.21 8.50
N GLY A 240 4.17 17.71 9.00
CA GLY A 240 3.76 17.58 10.40
C GLY A 240 3.05 16.25 10.73
N CYS A 241 2.87 15.33 9.76
CA CYS A 241 2.11 14.11 9.94
C CYS A 241 3.04 12.90 10.03
N THR A 242 3.16 12.34 11.22
CA THR A 242 3.77 11.01 11.45
C THR A 242 2.99 10.28 12.54
N ASN A 243 3.10 8.97 12.63
CA ASN A 243 2.39 8.17 13.63
C ASN A 243 0.85 8.22 13.50
N GLN A 244 0.33 8.59 12.33
CA GLN A 244 -1.10 8.70 12.09
C GLN A 244 -1.67 7.43 11.44
N SER A 245 -2.95 7.15 11.74
CA SER A 245 -3.76 6.16 11.05
C SER A 245 -4.94 6.89 10.44
N TYR A 246 -4.90 7.11 9.13
CA TYR A 246 -5.88 7.91 8.40
C TYR A 246 -6.86 7.01 7.67
N VAL A 247 -8.12 7.05 8.08
CA VAL A 247 -9.19 6.24 7.51
C VAL A 247 -9.74 6.91 6.26
N VAL A 248 -9.88 6.11 5.18
CA VAL A 248 -10.52 6.52 3.91
C VAL A 248 -11.57 5.46 3.57
N ASP A 249 -12.82 5.69 3.95
CA ASP A 249 -13.88 4.68 3.92
C ASP A 249 -15.29 5.22 3.61
N LYS A 250 -15.39 6.44 3.12
CA LYS A 250 -16.67 7.12 2.88
C LYS A 250 -17.53 7.33 4.17
N GLY A 251 -16.89 7.25 5.34
CA GLY A 251 -17.59 7.38 6.63
C GLY A 251 -18.35 6.10 6.98
N TRP A 252 -17.73 4.96 6.88
CA TRP A 252 -18.29 3.69 7.34
C TRP A 252 -18.06 3.47 8.84
N LEU A 253 -16.93 3.92 9.39
CA LEU A 253 -16.60 3.89 10.83
C LEU A 253 -17.29 5.01 11.60
#